data_8c4df5c7accced94669b5261a8dc2de5
#
_entry.id   8c4df5c7accced94669b5261a8dc2de5
#
_cell.length_a   1.000
_cell.length_b   1.000
_cell.length_c   1.000
_cell.angle_alpha   90.00
_cell.angle_beta   90.00
_cell.angle_gamma   90.00
#
_symmetry.space_group_name_H-M   'P 1'
#
loop_
_entity.id
_entity.type
_entity.pdbx_description
1 polymer ?
#
loop_
_entity_poly.entity_id
_entity_poly.type
_entity_poly.pdbx_seq_one_letter_code
_entity_poly.pdbx_strand_id
1 'polypeptide(L)'
;MVVIKIGGSLKSTIYIKKWIDEIKLNRNISFLLIFGGGEYANNIRIEQKEKEYSDLKAHEYAIEAMSKYTKENLIYLENFKIVKSIYDIKNCYKNKKNFVWMPSVKEVNSFNIPKNWDATSDSIALAISEKIKSPLLIIKSLRFNEKKFINSFFLKKNIVDKYFSENYLHS
;
A
#
# COMPACT_ATOMS: atom_id res chain seq x y z
N MET A 1 4.51 -16.01 -1.16
CA MET A 1 4.28 -14.64 -1.72
C MET A 1 4.77 -13.63 -0.72
N VAL A 2 5.23 -12.46 -1.18
CA VAL A 2 5.56 -11.32 -0.33
C VAL A 2 4.67 -10.15 -0.76
N VAL A 3 4.01 -9.50 0.20
CA VAL A 3 3.28 -8.26 -0.04
C VAL A 3 4.28 -7.11 -0.03
N ILE A 4 4.29 -6.28 -1.05
CA ILE A 4 5.14 -5.09 -1.13
C ILE A 4 4.26 -3.86 -1.23
N LYS A 5 4.29 -3.01 -0.22
CA LYS A 5 3.64 -1.70 -0.26
C LYS A 5 4.64 -0.65 -0.76
N ILE A 6 4.31 -0.02 -1.87
CA ILE A 6 5.08 1.08 -2.45
C ILE A 6 4.45 2.40 -2.03
N GLY A 7 5.21 3.20 -1.27
CA GLY A 7 4.76 4.50 -0.78
C GLY A 7 4.46 5.49 -1.89
N GLY A 8 3.39 6.26 -1.73
CA GLY A 8 3.02 7.31 -2.69
C GLY A 8 4.06 8.43 -2.79
N SER A 9 4.92 8.58 -1.79
CA SER A 9 6.07 9.51 -1.80
C SER A 9 7.13 9.19 -2.86
N LEU A 10 7.09 7.98 -3.45
CA LEU A 10 7.95 7.60 -4.57
C LEU A 10 7.40 8.06 -5.93
N LYS A 11 6.17 8.60 -5.98
CA LYS A 11 5.61 9.19 -7.21
C LYS A 11 6.57 10.24 -7.77
N SER A 12 6.69 10.27 -9.08
CA SER A 12 7.57 11.19 -9.81
C SER A 12 9.07 10.97 -9.57
N THR A 13 9.47 9.83 -9.04
CA THR A 13 10.88 9.47 -8.87
C THR A 13 11.29 8.32 -9.78
N ILE A 14 12.56 8.32 -10.19
CA ILE A 14 13.15 7.20 -10.95
C ILE A 14 13.20 5.91 -10.12
N TYR A 15 13.02 6.01 -8.80
CA TYR A 15 13.15 4.88 -7.89
C TYR A 15 11.99 3.88 -7.99
N ILE A 16 10.78 4.33 -8.37
CA ILE A 16 9.65 3.41 -8.52
C ILE A 16 9.93 2.37 -9.61
N LYS A 17 10.46 2.82 -10.75
CA LYS A 17 10.86 1.92 -11.84
C LYS A 17 11.96 0.97 -11.40
N LYS A 18 13.01 1.49 -10.73
CA LYS A 18 14.11 0.67 -10.21
C LYS A 18 13.61 -0.42 -9.27
N TRP A 19 12.70 -0.11 -8.33
CA TRP A 19 12.12 -1.10 -7.44
C TRP A 19 11.32 -2.17 -8.19
N ILE A 20 10.53 -1.76 -9.19
CA ILE A 20 9.76 -2.71 -10.01
C ILE A 20 10.69 -3.62 -10.82
N ASP A 21 11.78 -3.08 -11.37
CA ASP A 21 12.77 -3.85 -12.12
C ASP A 21 13.46 -4.88 -11.20
N GLU A 22 13.86 -4.49 -9.98
CA GLU A 22 14.42 -5.41 -8.98
C GLU A 22 13.44 -6.53 -8.59
N ILE A 23 12.16 -6.20 -8.42
CA ILE A 23 11.11 -7.18 -8.14
C ILE A 23 10.97 -8.18 -9.30
N LYS A 24 11.03 -7.72 -10.54
CA LYS A 24 10.95 -8.58 -11.74
C LYS A 24 12.12 -9.55 -11.88
N LEU A 25 13.31 -9.18 -11.39
CA LEU A 25 14.49 -10.05 -11.40
C LEU A 25 14.35 -11.25 -10.47
N ASN A 26 13.56 -11.14 -9.40
CA ASN A 26 13.32 -12.20 -8.43
C ASN A 26 12.26 -13.20 -8.91
N ARG A 27 12.66 -14.19 -9.70
CA ARG A 27 11.74 -15.17 -10.32
C ARG A 27 11.28 -16.29 -9.38
N ASN A 28 11.93 -16.46 -8.24
CA ASN A 28 11.66 -17.57 -7.31
C ASN A 28 10.54 -17.24 -6.31
N ILE A 29 10.22 -15.97 -6.13
CA ILE A 29 9.24 -15.46 -5.17
C ILE A 29 8.14 -14.73 -5.94
N SER A 30 6.88 -14.98 -5.57
CA SER A 30 5.75 -14.19 -6.06
C SER A 30 5.57 -12.95 -5.21
N PHE A 31 5.29 -11.83 -5.83
CA PHE A 31 5.05 -10.58 -5.15
C PHE A 31 3.63 -10.06 -5.42
N LEU A 32 3.04 -9.45 -4.41
CA LEU A 32 1.82 -8.66 -4.51
C LEU A 32 2.15 -7.19 -4.26
N LEU A 33 2.08 -6.36 -5.29
CA LEU A 33 2.32 -4.93 -5.17
C LEU A 33 1.05 -4.18 -4.76
N ILE A 34 1.20 -3.27 -3.78
CA ILE A 34 0.16 -2.35 -3.31
C ILE A 34 0.73 -0.94 -3.37
N PHE A 35 0.12 -0.08 -4.17
CA PHE A 35 0.52 1.32 -4.27
C PHE A 35 -0.25 2.18 -3.28
N GLY A 36 0.42 3.17 -2.67
CA GLY A 36 -0.25 4.21 -1.89
C GLY A 36 -1.00 5.20 -2.77
N GLY A 37 -1.66 6.19 -2.15
CA GLY A 37 -2.43 7.21 -2.90
C GLY A 37 -1.57 8.36 -3.44
N GLY A 38 -0.34 8.53 -2.94
CA GLY A 38 0.59 9.57 -3.39
C GLY A 38 0.02 10.97 -3.26
N GLU A 39 0.34 11.82 -4.23
CA GLU A 39 -0.14 13.19 -4.33
C GLU A 39 -1.67 13.28 -4.41
N TYR A 40 -2.33 12.29 -5.04
CA TYR A 40 -3.79 12.26 -5.11
C TYR A 40 -4.43 12.18 -3.73
N ALA A 41 -3.90 11.35 -2.82
CA ALA A 41 -4.39 11.28 -1.45
C ALA A 41 -4.07 12.54 -0.64
N ASN A 42 -2.94 13.22 -0.91
CA ASN A 42 -2.62 14.49 -0.28
C ASN A 42 -3.61 15.59 -0.68
N ASN A 43 -3.99 15.64 -1.95
CA ASN A 43 -5.00 16.59 -2.45
C ASN A 43 -6.36 16.35 -1.77
N ILE A 44 -6.74 15.10 -1.53
CA ILE A 44 -7.97 14.77 -0.80
C ILE A 44 -7.92 15.27 0.65
N ARG A 45 -6.77 15.21 1.33
CA ARG A 45 -6.60 15.78 2.67
C ARG A 45 -6.79 17.29 2.71
N ILE A 46 -6.29 17.99 1.69
CA ILE A 46 -6.47 19.43 1.55
C ILE A 46 -7.94 19.74 1.29
N GLU A 47 -8.53 19.07 0.32
CA GLU A 47 -9.92 19.25 -0.09
C GLU A 47 -10.91 18.95 1.06
N GLN A 48 -10.64 17.94 1.89
CA GLN A 48 -11.45 17.65 3.07
C GLN A 48 -11.50 18.82 4.04
N LYS A 49 -10.36 19.48 4.27
CA LYS A 49 -10.29 20.67 5.15
C LYS A 49 -11.06 21.85 4.60
N GLU A 50 -11.09 22.02 3.27
CA GLU A 50 -11.77 23.11 2.61
C GLU A 50 -13.28 22.88 2.51
N LYS A 51 -13.70 21.65 2.26
CA LYS A 51 -15.09 21.26 2.00
C LYS A 51 -15.80 20.60 3.18
N GLU A 52 -15.06 20.34 4.26
CA GLU A 52 -15.56 19.78 5.53
C GLU A 52 -16.36 18.47 5.38
N TYR A 53 -16.04 17.62 4.39
CA TYR A 53 -16.71 16.33 4.27
C TYR A 53 -16.16 15.29 5.28
N SER A 54 -16.98 14.27 5.55
CA SER A 54 -16.70 13.28 6.60
C SER A 54 -15.43 12.47 6.36
N ASP A 55 -14.83 11.94 7.43
CA ASP A 55 -13.68 11.05 7.37
C ASP A 55 -13.93 9.81 6.52
N LEU A 56 -15.14 9.23 6.61
CA LEU A 56 -15.53 8.10 5.77
C LEU A 56 -15.43 8.45 4.28
N LYS A 57 -15.94 9.63 3.89
CA LYS A 57 -15.87 10.09 2.50
C LYS A 57 -14.43 10.36 2.06
N ALA A 58 -13.62 10.96 2.93
CA ALA A 58 -12.19 11.15 2.70
C ALA A 58 -11.45 9.81 2.51
N HIS A 59 -11.77 8.82 3.36
CA HIS A 59 -11.21 7.49 3.26
C HIS A 59 -11.55 6.82 1.92
N GLU A 60 -12.80 6.89 1.48
CA GLU A 60 -13.24 6.35 0.19
C GLU A 60 -12.52 7.01 -0.99
N TYR A 61 -12.42 8.32 -1.00
CA TYR A 61 -11.66 9.07 -2.01
C TYR A 61 -10.17 8.72 -1.99
N ALA A 62 -9.59 8.49 -0.80
CA ALA A 62 -8.20 8.06 -0.69
C ALA A 62 -7.96 6.67 -1.30
N ILE A 63 -8.94 5.74 -1.20
CA ILE A 63 -8.90 4.43 -1.87
C ILE A 63 -8.97 4.61 -3.40
N GLU A 64 -9.82 5.50 -3.89
CA GLU A 64 -9.89 5.83 -5.31
C GLU A 64 -8.57 6.47 -5.81
N ALA A 65 -7.95 7.31 -4.98
CA ALA A 65 -6.61 7.87 -5.25
C ALA A 65 -5.54 6.77 -5.37
N MET A 66 -5.60 5.74 -4.52
CA MET A 66 -4.73 4.57 -4.66
C MET A 66 -4.98 3.82 -5.97
N SER A 67 -6.25 3.64 -6.37
CA SER A 67 -6.61 3.05 -7.66
C SER A 67 -6.05 3.85 -8.83
N LYS A 68 -6.18 5.16 -8.80
CA LYS A 68 -5.66 6.05 -9.83
C LYS A 68 -4.14 5.93 -9.94
N TYR A 69 -3.44 5.98 -8.82
CA TYR A 69 -1.99 5.85 -8.81
C TYR A 69 -1.53 4.45 -9.25
N THR A 70 -2.25 3.40 -8.89
CA THR A 70 -2.00 2.04 -9.38
C THR A 70 -2.10 1.97 -10.90
N LYS A 71 -3.17 2.54 -11.50
CA LYS A 71 -3.38 2.55 -12.95
C LYS A 71 -2.24 3.23 -13.71
N GLU A 72 -1.72 4.36 -13.20
CA GLU A 72 -0.59 5.06 -13.80
C GLU A 72 0.69 4.22 -13.85
N ASN A 73 0.87 3.34 -12.85
CA ASN A 73 2.04 2.49 -12.76
C ASN A 73 1.91 1.17 -13.54
N LEU A 74 0.75 0.85 -14.10
CA LEU A 74 0.56 -0.38 -14.89
C LEU A 74 1.51 -0.47 -16.09
N ILE A 75 1.93 0.66 -16.65
CA ILE A 75 2.90 0.72 -17.74
C ILE A 75 4.23 0.02 -17.42
N TYR A 76 4.60 -0.05 -16.13
CA TYR A 76 5.80 -0.74 -15.67
C TYR A 76 5.55 -2.22 -15.29
N LEU A 77 4.29 -2.69 -15.33
CA LEU A 77 3.85 -3.96 -14.75
C LEU A 77 3.29 -4.94 -15.79
N GLU A 78 3.83 -4.95 -17.01
CA GLU A 78 3.31 -5.74 -18.16
C GLU A 78 3.04 -7.21 -17.82
N ASN A 79 3.87 -7.83 -16.96
CA ASN A 79 3.76 -9.25 -16.60
C ASN A 79 3.08 -9.49 -15.24
N PHE A 80 2.49 -8.46 -14.65
CA PHE A 80 1.77 -8.57 -13.38
C PHE A 80 0.29 -8.81 -13.63
N LYS A 81 -0.28 -9.76 -12.91
CA LYS A 81 -1.72 -9.99 -12.95
C LYS A 81 -2.43 -9.01 -12.02
N ILE A 82 -3.43 -8.29 -12.54
CA ILE A 82 -4.28 -7.42 -11.70
C ILE A 82 -5.21 -8.30 -10.87
N VAL A 83 -5.25 -8.05 -9.56
CA VAL A 83 -6.17 -8.66 -8.58
C VAL A 83 -6.92 -7.56 -7.84
N LYS A 84 -8.20 -7.79 -7.52
CA LYS A 84 -9.08 -6.76 -6.93
C LYS A 84 -9.56 -7.12 -5.53
N SER A 85 -9.47 -8.39 -5.15
CA SER A 85 -9.98 -8.90 -3.88
C SER A 85 -9.03 -9.92 -3.25
N ILE A 86 -9.22 -10.17 -1.95
CA ILE A 86 -8.53 -11.26 -1.24
C ILE A 86 -8.84 -12.61 -1.88
N TYR A 87 -10.07 -12.78 -2.36
CA TYR A 87 -10.48 -13.99 -3.07
C TYR A 87 -9.64 -14.21 -4.35
N ASP A 88 -9.45 -13.16 -5.17
CA ASP A 88 -8.62 -13.24 -6.38
C ASP A 88 -7.18 -13.63 -6.03
N ILE A 89 -6.62 -13.01 -4.97
CA ILE A 89 -5.24 -13.29 -4.53
C ILE A 89 -5.11 -14.76 -4.15
N LYS A 90 -6.01 -15.29 -3.31
CA LYS A 90 -5.99 -16.67 -2.85
C LYS A 90 -6.12 -17.68 -3.99
N ASN A 91 -6.95 -17.40 -4.98
CA ASN A 91 -7.13 -18.28 -6.15
C ASN A 91 -5.94 -18.26 -7.11
N CYS A 92 -5.19 -17.16 -7.12
CA CYS A 92 -4.05 -17.00 -8.03
C CYS A 92 -2.72 -17.45 -7.41
N TYR A 93 -2.68 -17.72 -6.11
CA TYR A 93 -1.46 -17.99 -5.33
C TYR A 93 -0.59 -19.14 -5.88
N LYS A 94 -1.21 -20.13 -6.49
CA LYS A 94 -0.52 -21.34 -6.97
C LYS A 94 0.37 -21.12 -8.23
N ASN A 95 0.26 -19.99 -8.89
CA ASN A 95 0.81 -19.79 -10.23
C ASN A 95 2.18 -19.12 -10.30
N LYS A 96 2.90 -18.93 -9.18
CA LYS A 96 4.24 -18.28 -9.14
C LYS A 96 4.35 -16.99 -9.99
N LYS A 97 3.29 -16.18 -10.05
CA LYS A 97 3.23 -14.93 -10.83
C LYS A 97 3.27 -13.74 -9.90
N ASN A 98 3.69 -12.62 -10.43
CA ASN A 98 3.59 -11.35 -9.74
C ASN A 98 2.20 -10.72 -9.92
N PHE A 99 1.74 -10.03 -8.90
CA PHE A 99 0.41 -9.44 -8.83
C PHE A 99 0.50 -7.97 -8.48
N VAL A 100 -0.44 -7.20 -8.97
CA VAL A 100 -0.71 -5.83 -8.52
C VAL A 100 -2.14 -5.75 -8.02
N TRP A 101 -2.31 -5.23 -6.81
CA TRP A 101 -3.62 -5.03 -6.25
C TRP A 101 -4.24 -3.72 -6.74
N MET A 102 -5.43 -3.84 -7.32
CA MET A 102 -6.25 -2.70 -7.73
C MET A 102 -7.31 -2.46 -6.63
N PRO A 103 -7.13 -1.46 -5.78
CA PRO A 103 -8.05 -1.20 -4.68
C PRO A 103 -9.45 -0.84 -5.15
N SER A 104 -10.43 -1.25 -4.36
CA SER A 104 -11.82 -0.79 -4.47
C SER A 104 -12.36 -0.45 -3.09
N VAL A 105 -13.24 0.54 -3.03
CA VAL A 105 -13.90 0.97 -1.78
C VAL A 105 -14.62 -0.21 -1.12
N LYS A 106 -15.35 -1.01 -1.92
CA LYS A 106 -16.09 -2.19 -1.42
C LYS A 106 -15.17 -3.18 -0.71
N GLU A 107 -14.01 -3.50 -1.30
CA GLU A 107 -13.08 -4.47 -0.74
C GLU A 107 -12.43 -3.93 0.54
N VAL A 108 -11.91 -2.68 0.50
CA VAL A 108 -11.26 -2.08 1.67
C VAL A 108 -12.24 -1.89 2.83
N ASN A 109 -13.49 -1.50 2.54
CA ASN A 109 -14.52 -1.35 3.56
C ASN A 109 -14.93 -2.66 4.25
N SER A 110 -14.55 -3.82 3.66
CA SER A 110 -14.72 -5.14 4.30
C SER A 110 -13.59 -5.47 5.30
N PHE A 111 -12.52 -4.67 5.34
CA PHE A 111 -11.44 -4.86 6.30
C PHE A 111 -11.81 -4.22 7.65
N ASN A 112 -11.38 -4.86 8.73
CA ASN A 112 -11.60 -4.32 10.08
C ASN A 112 -10.50 -3.29 10.43
N ILE A 113 -10.50 -2.16 9.71
CA ILE A 113 -9.59 -1.03 9.92
C ILE A 113 -10.38 0.27 10.05
N PRO A 114 -9.87 1.29 10.75
CA PRO A 114 -10.50 2.61 10.82
C PRO A 114 -10.72 3.23 9.44
N LYS A 115 -11.88 3.87 9.24
CA LYS A 115 -12.22 4.55 7.98
C LYS A 115 -11.97 6.05 8.10
N ASN A 116 -10.73 6.39 8.43
CA ASN A 116 -10.23 7.74 8.59
C ASN A 116 -8.72 7.80 8.28
N TRP A 117 -8.06 8.92 8.53
CA TRP A 117 -6.62 9.08 8.26
C TRP A 117 -5.69 8.35 9.24
N ASP A 118 -6.21 7.76 10.31
CA ASP A 118 -5.41 6.88 11.20
C ASP A 118 -5.01 5.58 10.49
N ALA A 119 -5.80 5.13 9.51
CA ALA A 119 -5.51 3.96 8.67
C ALA A 119 -5.45 4.33 7.20
N THR A 120 -4.26 4.27 6.62
CA THR A 120 -4.01 4.58 5.21
C THR A 120 -3.53 3.35 4.44
N SER A 121 -2.82 3.57 3.35
CA SER A 121 -2.30 2.47 2.51
C SER A 121 -1.31 1.54 3.24
N ASP A 122 -0.67 1.96 4.33
CA ASP A 122 0.19 1.08 5.14
C ASP A 122 -0.68 0.07 5.90
N SER A 123 -1.72 0.55 6.58
CA SER A 123 -2.69 -0.30 7.30
C SER A 123 -3.49 -1.21 6.36
N ILE A 124 -3.85 -0.73 5.18
CA ILE A 124 -4.52 -1.56 4.16
C ILE A 124 -3.59 -2.70 3.72
N ALA A 125 -2.31 -2.42 3.50
CA ALA A 125 -1.33 -3.44 3.14
C ALA A 125 -1.11 -4.45 4.27
N LEU A 126 -1.08 -4.00 5.53
CA LEU A 126 -1.03 -4.87 6.70
C LEU A 126 -2.24 -5.82 6.74
N ALA A 127 -3.45 -5.29 6.64
CA ALA A 127 -4.68 -6.10 6.65
C ALA A 127 -4.71 -7.14 5.52
N ILE A 128 -4.18 -6.80 4.33
CA ILE A 128 -4.06 -7.76 3.23
C ILE A 128 -3.03 -8.83 3.57
N SER A 129 -1.83 -8.45 4.07
CA SER A 129 -0.76 -9.39 4.41
C SER A 129 -1.21 -10.41 5.46
N GLU A 130 -1.93 -9.97 6.49
CA GLU A 130 -2.53 -10.84 7.51
C GLU A 130 -3.56 -11.81 6.92
N LYS A 131 -4.51 -11.31 6.11
CA LYS A 131 -5.57 -12.13 5.48
C LYS A 131 -5.02 -13.21 4.55
N ILE A 132 -3.87 -12.99 3.94
CA ILE A 132 -3.22 -13.97 3.06
C ILE A 132 -2.03 -14.68 3.73
N LYS A 133 -1.74 -14.36 4.99
CA LYS A 133 -0.63 -14.91 5.80
C LYS A 133 0.72 -14.81 5.05
N SER A 134 1.07 -13.63 4.61
CA SER A 134 2.27 -13.37 3.82
C SER A 134 3.10 -12.23 4.42
N PRO A 135 4.43 -12.29 4.37
CA PRO A 135 5.28 -11.18 4.85
C PRO A 135 4.97 -9.88 4.14
N LEU A 136 5.10 -8.75 4.86
CA LEU A 136 4.91 -7.40 4.35
C LEU A 136 6.24 -6.64 4.31
N LEU A 137 6.56 -6.06 3.16
CA LEU A 137 7.65 -5.10 2.96
C LEU A 137 7.07 -3.74 2.61
N ILE A 138 7.47 -2.70 3.34
CA ILE A 138 7.07 -1.31 3.06
C ILE A 138 8.24 -0.53 2.49
N ILE A 139 8.07 0.03 1.30
CA ILE A 139 9.04 0.86 0.60
C ILE A 139 8.59 2.32 0.68
N LYS A 140 9.46 3.19 1.20
CA LYS A 140 9.21 4.63 1.34
C LYS A 140 10.42 5.46 0.92
N SER A 141 10.20 6.70 0.49
CA SER A 141 11.27 7.65 0.10
C SER A 141 11.86 8.35 1.33
N LEU A 142 12.45 7.61 2.25
CA LEU A 142 13.09 8.16 3.44
C LEU A 142 14.59 7.96 3.37
N ARG A 143 15.35 8.98 3.77
CA ARG A 143 16.79 8.84 3.99
C ARG A 143 17.00 8.46 5.46
N PHE A 144 17.58 7.29 5.69
CA PHE A 144 18.00 6.87 7.02
C PHE A 144 19.50 7.11 7.17
N ASN A 145 19.85 7.99 8.11
CA ASN A 145 21.26 8.23 8.46
C ASN A 145 21.72 7.35 9.64
N GLU A 146 20.82 6.58 10.24
CA GLU A 146 21.13 5.81 11.44
C GLU A 146 20.77 4.33 11.29
N LYS A 147 21.70 3.47 11.72
CA LYS A 147 21.56 2.00 11.76
C LYS A 147 20.65 1.49 12.90
N LYS A 148 19.96 2.36 13.63
CA LYS A 148 19.13 1.94 14.77
C LYS A 148 17.70 1.68 14.34
N PHE A 149 17.39 0.42 14.10
CA PHE A 149 16.03 -0.10 13.97
C PHE A 149 15.41 -0.27 15.36
N ILE A 150 14.72 0.75 15.85
CA ILE A 150 13.96 0.66 17.09
C ILE A 150 12.49 0.91 16.77
N ASN A 151 11.60 0.03 17.22
CA ASN A 151 10.14 0.12 16.99
C ASN A 151 9.57 1.51 17.32
N SER A 152 10.07 2.17 18.38
CA SER A 152 9.70 3.53 18.75
C SER A 152 10.08 4.61 17.73
N PHE A 153 11.01 4.34 16.80
CA PHE A 153 11.43 5.27 15.77
C PHE A 153 10.37 5.44 14.68
N PHE A 154 9.71 4.36 14.29
CA PHE A 154 8.63 4.40 13.28
C PHE A 154 7.43 5.20 13.75
N LEU A 155 7.10 5.09 15.04
CA LEU A 155 6.03 5.84 15.71
C LEU A 155 6.35 7.34 15.81
N LYS A 156 7.56 7.68 16.28
CA LYS A 156 7.94 9.09 16.55
C LYS A 156 8.08 9.94 15.28
N LYS A 157 8.31 9.35 14.10
CA LYS A 157 8.55 10.09 12.85
C LYS A 157 7.41 10.01 11.84
N ASN A 158 6.26 9.49 12.20
CA ASN A 158 5.11 9.30 11.29
C ASN A 158 5.50 8.61 9.97
N ILE A 159 6.41 7.62 10.08
CA ILE A 159 6.90 6.87 8.92
C ILE A 159 5.80 5.99 8.33
N VAL A 160 4.98 5.41 9.19
CA VAL A 160 3.77 4.66 8.85
C VAL A 160 2.57 5.33 9.50
N ASP A 161 1.36 4.97 9.08
CA ASP A 161 0.16 5.49 9.71
C ASP A 161 -0.04 4.95 11.14
N LYS A 162 -0.90 5.62 11.90
CA LYS A 162 -1.09 5.35 13.33
C LYS A 162 -1.58 3.93 13.58
N TYR A 163 -2.63 3.50 12.86
CA TYR A 163 -3.20 2.17 13.03
C TYR A 163 -2.17 1.07 12.70
N PHE A 164 -1.37 1.24 11.63
CA PHE A 164 -0.29 0.33 11.33
C PHE A 164 0.67 0.19 12.50
N SER A 165 1.13 1.32 13.04
CA SER A 165 2.13 1.35 14.11
C SER A 165 1.66 0.70 15.42
N GLU A 166 0.34 0.72 15.68
CA GLU A 166 -0.27 0.13 16.87
C GLU A 166 -0.53 -1.38 16.71
N ASN A 167 -0.68 -1.88 15.47
CA ASN A 167 -1.15 -3.25 15.22
C ASN A 167 -0.11 -4.20 14.63
N TYR A 168 0.94 -3.70 13.95
CA TYR A 168 1.90 -4.57 13.25
C TYR A 168 2.72 -5.49 14.19
N LEU A 169 2.84 -5.16 15.48
CA LEU A 169 3.56 -5.99 16.48
C LEU A 169 2.77 -7.24 16.89
N HIS A 170 1.48 -7.28 16.55
CA HIS A 170 0.57 -8.37 16.92
C HIS A 170 0.22 -9.27 15.72
N SER A 171 0.84 -9.01 14.56
CA SER A 171 0.57 -9.71 13.29
C SER A 171 1.60 -10.77 12.92
#